data_fb5018e418d503ff0e300b0dbdd89221
#
_entry.id   fb5018e418d503ff0e300b0dbdd89221
#
_cell.length_a   1.000
_cell.length_b   1.000
_cell.length_c   1.000
_cell.angle_alpha   90.00
_cell.angle_beta   90.00
_cell.angle_gamma   90.00
#
_symmetry.space_group_name_H-M   'P 1'
#
loop_
_entity.id
_entity.type
_entity.pdbx_description
1 polymer ?
#
loop_
_entity_poly.entity_id
_entity_poly.type
_entity_poly.pdbx_seq_one_letter_code
_entity_poly.pdbx_strand_id
1 'polypeptide(L)'
;IGQGVTMAVALVYCAIKKNLTLKIAPVDTPKTAFQILKIGLAPFGLTLAPNISLVIINRFSDSYGGQEAIATYACISYIICIVYLLLQGVGDGSQPLMSQFYGAGEEKSLKQTKTLAYEFSMVLAVISAILIYLLRGKIGLLFGSSAEVNAGVIKVMPILSLIHI
;
A
#
# COMPACT_ATOMS: atom_id res chain seq x y z
N ILE A 1 -19.66 -5.52 1.89
CA ILE A 1 -19.85 -6.62 2.86
C ILE A 1 -18.61 -6.74 3.73
N GLY A 2 -17.37 -6.85 3.18
CA GLY A 2 -16.12 -7.02 3.95
C GLY A 2 -15.90 -5.93 5.02
N GLN A 3 -16.04 -4.67 4.67
CA GLN A 3 -15.86 -3.55 5.63
C GLN A 3 -16.90 -3.56 6.76
N GLY A 4 -18.16 -4.00 6.46
CA GLY A 4 -19.19 -4.16 7.47
C GLY A 4 -18.85 -5.25 8.49
N VAL A 5 -18.29 -6.37 8.03
CA VAL A 5 -17.82 -7.46 8.91
C VAL A 5 -16.66 -6.97 9.79
N THR A 6 -15.70 -6.27 9.22
CA THR A 6 -14.56 -5.70 9.98
C THR A 6 -15.04 -4.74 11.07
N MET A 7 -16.00 -3.86 10.73
CA MET A 7 -16.59 -2.93 11.69
C MET A 7 -17.34 -3.68 12.81
N ALA A 8 -18.14 -4.70 12.46
CA ALA A 8 -18.85 -5.52 13.44
C ALA A 8 -17.89 -6.23 14.40
N VAL A 9 -16.82 -6.84 13.88
CA VAL A 9 -15.79 -7.50 14.70
C VAL A 9 -15.11 -6.50 15.64
N ALA A 10 -14.76 -5.31 15.15
CA ALA A 10 -14.15 -4.27 15.97
C ALA A 10 -15.09 -3.80 17.09
N LEU A 11 -16.37 -3.57 16.78
CA LEU A 11 -17.38 -3.17 17.78
C LEU A 11 -17.60 -4.25 18.83
N VAL A 12 -17.72 -5.52 18.42
CA VAL A 12 -17.87 -6.65 19.35
C VAL A 12 -16.64 -6.77 20.26
N TYR A 13 -15.44 -6.66 19.70
CA TYR A 13 -14.19 -6.68 20.49
C TYR A 13 -14.15 -5.55 21.51
N CYS A 14 -14.47 -4.31 21.11
CA CYS A 14 -14.50 -3.16 22.02
C CYS A 14 -15.57 -3.32 23.10
N ALA A 15 -16.73 -3.88 22.77
CA ALA A 15 -17.79 -4.16 23.74
C ALA A 15 -17.38 -5.21 24.78
N ILE A 16 -16.75 -6.32 24.35
CA ILE A 16 -16.27 -7.38 25.23
C ILE A 16 -15.17 -6.87 26.17
N LYS A 17 -14.25 -6.06 25.65
CA LYS A 17 -13.14 -5.47 26.42
C LYS A 17 -13.56 -4.26 27.28
N LYS A 18 -14.83 -3.85 27.22
CA LYS A 18 -15.36 -2.66 27.93
C LYS A 18 -14.57 -1.38 27.65
N ASN A 19 -13.93 -1.29 26.50
CA ASN A 19 -13.12 -0.14 26.09
C ASN A 19 -13.96 0.96 25.40
N LEU A 20 -15.27 0.72 25.21
CA LEU A 20 -16.20 1.70 24.68
C LEU A 20 -16.66 2.64 25.80
N THR A 21 -16.04 3.79 25.91
CA THR A 21 -16.56 4.91 26.69
C THR A 21 -17.29 5.86 25.76
N LEU A 22 -18.61 5.85 25.84
CA LEU A 22 -19.50 6.83 25.13
C LEU A 22 -19.47 8.23 25.79
N LYS A 23 -18.62 8.44 26.81
CA LYS A 23 -18.44 9.75 27.41
C LYS A 23 -17.61 10.60 26.46
N ILE A 24 -18.25 11.53 25.80
CA ILE A 24 -17.59 12.61 25.06
C ILE A 24 -16.92 13.48 26.11
N ALA A 25 -15.59 13.36 26.28
CA ALA A 25 -14.84 14.31 27.08
C ALA A 25 -14.98 15.70 26.44
N PRO A 26 -15.08 16.77 27.24
CA PRO A 26 -15.05 18.13 26.71
C PRO A 26 -13.64 18.42 26.21
N VAL A 27 -13.40 18.00 24.99
CA VAL A 27 -12.17 18.29 24.24
C VAL A 27 -12.42 19.57 23.45
N ASP A 28 -11.38 20.37 23.29
CA ASP A 28 -11.36 21.57 22.43
C ASP A 28 -11.56 21.10 20.96
N THR A 29 -12.83 20.77 20.66
CA THR A 29 -13.25 20.00 19.48
C THR A 29 -12.70 20.55 18.17
N PRO A 30 -12.69 21.90 17.91
CA PRO A 30 -12.18 22.42 16.65
C PRO A 30 -10.65 22.26 16.52
N LYS A 31 -9.87 22.42 17.59
CA LYS A 31 -8.41 22.23 17.53
C LYS A 31 -8.06 20.77 17.32
N THR A 32 -8.72 19.87 18.03
CA THR A 32 -8.51 18.43 17.90
C THR A 32 -8.92 17.94 16.50
N ALA A 33 -10.04 18.40 15.97
CA ALA A 33 -10.47 18.08 14.61
C ALA A 33 -9.46 18.55 13.56
N PHE A 34 -8.91 19.76 13.71
CA PHE A 34 -7.87 20.27 12.82
C PHE A 34 -6.58 19.44 12.89
N GLN A 35 -6.17 19.01 14.08
CA GLN A 35 -5.01 18.13 14.24
C GLN A 35 -5.22 16.77 13.57
N ILE A 36 -6.41 16.18 13.75
CA ILE A 36 -6.78 14.92 13.08
C ILE A 36 -6.74 15.07 11.56
N LEU A 37 -7.32 16.14 11.00
CA LEU A 37 -7.28 16.43 9.57
C LEU A 37 -5.84 16.60 9.06
N LYS A 38 -5.01 17.33 9.79
CA LYS A 38 -3.60 17.54 9.43
C LYS A 38 -2.81 16.23 9.38
N ILE A 39 -3.02 15.34 10.35
CA ILE A 39 -2.38 14.03 10.39
C ILE A 39 -2.93 13.12 9.28
N GLY A 40 -4.26 13.18 9.05
CA GLY A 40 -4.93 12.39 8.02
C GLY A 40 -4.58 12.79 6.58
N LEU A 41 -4.02 13.99 6.36
CA LEU A 41 -3.64 14.46 5.02
C LEU A 41 -2.54 13.61 4.38
N ALA A 42 -1.60 13.08 5.18
CA ALA A 42 -0.52 12.24 4.69
C ALA A 42 -1.02 10.89 4.14
N PRO A 43 -1.79 10.06 4.88
CA PRO A 43 -2.35 8.83 4.34
C PRO A 43 -3.36 9.07 3.21
N PHE A 44 -4.09 10.20 3.23
CA PHE A 44 -4.94 10.60 2.12
C PHE A 44 -4.14 10.82 0.84
N GLY A 45 -3.02 11.55 0.92
CA GLY A 45 -2.11 11.77 -0.22
C GLY A 45 -1.52 10.48 -0.76
N LEU A 46 -1.10 9.56 0.13
CA LEU A 46 -0.59 8.24 -0.24
C LEU A 46 -1.62 7.40 -1.02
N THR A 47 -2.91 7.56 -0.73
CA THR A 47 -3.96 6.84 -1.42
C THR A 47 -4.39 7.54 -2.71
N LEU A 48 -4.42 8.87 -2.70
CA LEU A 48 -4.90 9.67 -3.83
C LEU A 48 -3.89 9.70 -4.98
N ALA A 49 -2.59 9.87 -4.69
CA ALA A 49 -1.56 10.04 -5.70
C ALA A 49 -1.46 8.84 -6.68
N PRO A 50 -1.44 7.57 -6.24
CA PRO A 50 -1.45 6.43 -7.15
C PRO A 50 -2.68 6.37 -8.05
N ASN A 51 -3.86 6.75 -7.53
CA ASN A 51 -5.10 6.77 -8.31
C ASN A 51 -5.06 7.84 -9.42
N ILE A 52 -4.53 9.02 -9.12
CA ILE A 52 -4.33 10.07 -10.14
C ILE A 52 -3.34 9.59 -11.21
N SER A 53 -2.21 8.99 -10.78
CA SER A 53 -1.22 8.43 -11.69
C SER A 53 -1.82 7.35 -12.60
N LEU A 54 -2.65 6.47 -12.05
CA LEU A 54 -3.35 5.42 -12.80
C LEU A 54 -4.24 6.02 -13.91
N VAL A 55 -5.03 7.07 -13.59
CA VAL A 55 -5.88 7.74 -14.58
C VAL A 55 -5.04 8.36 -15.70
N ILE A 56 -3.93 9.01 -15.35
CA ILE A 56 -3.04 9.64 -16.32
C ILE A 56 -2.41 8.59 -17.23
N ILE A 57 -1.85 7.53 -16.65
CA ILE A 57 -1.19 6.45 -17.40
C ILE A 57 -2.19 5.76 -18.34
N ASN A 58 -3.40 5.46 -17.87
CA ASN A 58 -4.43 4.85 -18.71
C ASN A 58 -4.81 5.75 -19.89
N ARG A 59 -4.92 7.06 -19.71
CA ARG A 59 -5.19 8.02 -20.79
C ARG A 59 -4.08 8.03 -21.83
N PHE A 60 -2.82 8.07 -21.39
CA PHE A 60 -1.68 8.03 -22.30
C PHE A 60 -1.56 6.67 -23.01
N SER A 61 -1.77 5.58 -22.28
CA SER A 61 -1.76 4.23 -22.86
C SER A 61 -2.81 4.07 -23.96
N ASP A 62 -4.01 4.59 -23.76
CA ASP A 62 -5.08 4.58 -24.75
C ASP A 62 -4.70 5.39 -26.00
N SER A 63 -4.17 6.61 -25.79
CA SER A 63 -3.85 7.54 -26.90
C SER A 63 -2.68 7.07 -27.77
N TYR A 64 -1.70 6.38 -27.21
CA TYR A 64 -0.45 6.02 -27.91
C TYR A 64 -0.31 4.53 -28.22
N GLY A 65 -0.96 3.65 -27.47
CA GLY A 65 -0.80 2.21 -27.61
C GLY A 65 -2.11 1.41 -27.67
N GLY A 66 -3.25 2.08 -27.58
CA GLY A 66 -4.57 1.46 -27.67
C GLY A 66 -4.85 0.41 -26.61
N GLN A 67 -5.76 -0.49 -26.89
CA GLN A 67 -6.25 -1.54 -25.99
C GLN A 67 -5.13 -2.47 -25.48
N GLU A 68 -4.13 -2.75 -26.28
CA GLU A 68 -3.02 -3.63 -25.90
C GLU A 68 -2.12 -3.00 -24.84
N ALA A 69 -1.85 -1.70 -24.97
CA ALA A 69 -1.05 -0.98 -23.96
C ALA A 69 -1.79 -0.88 -22.62
N ILE A 70 -3.11 -0.65 -22.65
CA ILE A 70 -3.95 -0.64 -21.44
C ILE A 70 -3.92 -2.02 -20.77
N ALA A 71 -4.11 -3.11 -21.54
CA ALA A 71 -4.11 -4.47 -21.03
C ALA A 71 -2.73 -4.86 -20.45
N THR A 72 -1.65 -4.47 -21.13
CA THR A 72 -0.27 -4.67 -20.67
C THR A 72 -0.05 -3.95 -19.33
N TYR A 73 -0.43 -2.68 -19.24
CA TYR A 73 -0.29 -1.91 -18.02
C TYR A 73 -1.15 -2.45 -16.87
N ALA A 74 -2.37 -2.91 -17.16
CA ALA A 74 -3.24 -3.53 -16.17
C ALA A 74 -2.59 -4.76 -15.52
N CYS A 75 -2.03 -5.68 -16.31
CA CYS A 75 -1.32 -6.86 -15.80
C CYS A 75 -0.14 -6.46 -14.89
N ILE A 76 0.65 -5.48 -15.31
CA ILE A 76 1.80 -4.98 -14.55
C ILE A 76 1.34 -4.32 -13.25
N SER A 77 0.30 -3.49 -13.30
CA SER A 77 -0.25 -2.78 -12.14
C SER A 77 -0.72 -3.72 -11.04
N TYR A 78 -1.33 -4.85 -11.39
CA TYR A 78 -1.74 -5.85 -10.39
C TYR A 78 -0.55 -6.45 -9.65
N ILE A 79 0.55 -6.73 -10.34
CA ILE A 79 1.76 -7.26 -9.70
C ILE A 79 2.43 -6.20 -8.81
N ILE A 80 2.54 -4.97 -9.30
CA ILE A 80 3.04 -3.84 -8.50
C ILE A 80 2.19 -3.64 -7.24
N CYS A 81 0.86 -3.73 -7.38
CA CYS A 81 -0.07 -3.62 -6.25
C CYS A 81 0.20 -4.69 -5.17
N ILE A 82 0.45 -5.94 -5.57
CA ILE A 82 0.78 -7.03 -4.63
C ILE A 82 2.05 -6.69 -3.84
N VAL A 83 3.12 -6.26 -4.52
CA VAL A 83 4.38 -5.88 -3.86
C VAL A 83 4.18 -4.67 -2.96
N TYR A 84 3.45 -3.67 -3.42
CA TYR A 84 3.10 -2.50 -2.62
C TYR A 84 2.38 -2.88 -1.33
N LEU A 85 1.40 -3.78 -1.39
CA LEU A 85 0.67 -4.25 -0.21
C LEU A 85 1.56 -4.99 0.79
N LEU A 86 2.54 -5.77 0.30
CA LEU A 86 3.52 -6.42 1.17
C LEU A 86 4.39 -5.40 1.91
N LEU A 87 4.90 -4.39 1.20
CA LEU A 87 5.73 -3.33 1.80
C LEU A 87 4.92 -2.44 2.74
N GLN A 88 3.70 -2.10 2.36
CA GLN A 88 2.77 -1.37 3.22
C GLN A 88 2.48 -2.15 4.51
N GLY A 89 2.31 -3.47 4.42
CA GLY A 89 2.10 -4.33 5.59
C GLY A 89 3.22 -4.24 6.62
N VAL A 90 4.48 -4.08 6.19
CA VAL A 90 5.61 -3.84 7.11
C VAL A 90 5.46 -2.49 7.81
N GLY A 91 5.08 -1.44 7.08
CA GLY A 91 4.83 -0.11 7.63
C GLY A 91 3.70 -0.13 8.66
N ASP A 92 2.56 -0.66 8.26
CA ASP A 92 1.35 -0.72 9.10
C ASP A 92 1.58 -1.60 10.35
N GLY A 93 2.33 -2.71 10.21
CA GLY A 93 2.67 -3.60 11.33
C GLY A 93 3.69 -3.00 12.31
N SER A 94 4.61 -2.17 11.83
CA SER A 94 5.61 -1.50 12.68
C SER A 94 5.09 -0.23 13.37
N GLN A 95 4.07 0.41 12.83
CA GLN A 95 3.51 1.67 13.31
C GLN A 95 3.02 1.61 14.78
N PRO A 96 2.26 0.59 15.23
CA PRO A 96 1.83 0.50 16.63
C PRO A 96 3.01 0.41 17.60
N LEU A 97 4.05 -0.36 17.27
CA LEU A 97 5.26 -0.50 18.08
C LEU A 97 6.02 0.83 18.18
N MET A 98 6.20 1.52 17.04
CA MET A 98 6.84 2.83 17.02
C MET A 98 6.06 3.86 17.84
N SER A 99 4.72 3.84 17.76
CA SER A 99 3.86 4.73 18.54
C SER A 99 3.98 4.46 20.04
N GLN A 100 4.07 3.20 20.43
CA GLN A 100 4.22 2.78 21.83
C GLN A 100 5.56 3.24 22.42
N PHE A 101 6.68 2.99 21.72
CA PHE A 101 8.01 3.42 22.15
C PHE A 101 8.15 4.95 22.18
N TYR A 102 7.53 5.65 21.21
CA TYR A 102 7.48 7.11 21.20
C TYR A 102 6.73 7.65 22.43
N GLY A 103 5.56 7.08 22.73
CA GLY A 103 4.76 7.48 23.91
C GLY A 103 5.43 7.17 25.25
N ALA A 104 6.25 6.11 25.32
CA ALA A 104 7.03 5.73 26.49
C ALA A 104 8.35 6.53 26.64
N GLY A 105 8.74 7.34 25.65
CA GLY A 105 10.02 8.05 25.64
C GLY A 105 11.24 7.15 25.38
N GLU A 106 11.02 5.93 24.88
CA GLU A 106 12.07 4.96 24.59
C GLU A 106 12.72 5.19 23.22
N GLU A 107 13.53 6.22 23.10
CA GLU A 107 14.16 6.61 21.82
C GLU A 107 15.01 5.51 21.19
N LYS A 108 15.71 4.71 22.01
CA LYS A 108 16.55 3.62 21.53
C LYS A 108 15.71 2.52 20.85
N SER A 109 14.64 2.09 21.51
CA SER A 109 13.71 1.07 21.01
C SER A 109 12.98 1.57 19.76
N LEU A 110 12.58 2.84 19.73
CA LEU A 110 11.98 3.49 18.58
C LEU A 110 12.93 3.47 17.36
N LYS A 111 14.20 3.86 17.56
CA LYS A 111 15.21 3.87 16.49
C LYS A 111 15.49 2.46 15.97
N GLN A 112 15.60 1.48 16.86
CA GLN A 112 15.82 0.08 16.47
C GLN A 112 14.64 -0.47 15.67
N THR A 113 13.41 -0.23 16.10
CA THR A 113 12.20 -0.68 15.38
C THR A 113 12.13 -0.04 14.00
N LYS A 114 12.41 1.25 13.89
CA LYS A 114 12.46 1.97 12.61
C LYS A 114 13.52 1.37 11.67
N THR A 115 14.73 1.14 12.16
CA THR A 115 15.82 0.57 11.35
C THR A 115 15.47 -0.84 10.88
N LEU A 116 14.95 -1.68 11.80
CA LEU A 116 14.53 -3.04 11.46
C LEU A 116 13.42 -3.05 10.38
N ALA A 117 12.44 -2.16 10.50
CA ALA A 117 11.38 -2.04 9.50
C ALA A 117 11.93 -1.65 8.12
N TYR A 118 12.90 -0.74 8.05
CA TYR A 118 13.56 -0.37 6.78
C TYR A 118 14.38 -1.52 6.20
N GLU A 119 15.20 -2.20 7.02
CA GLU A 119 16.00 -3.34 6.58
C GLU A 119 15.11 -4.46 6.05
N PHE A 120 14.03 -4.78 6.77
CA PHE A 120 13.08 -5.81 6.35
C PHE A 120 12.36 -5.42 5.05
N SER A 121 11.93 -4.17 4.92
CA SER A 121 11.32 -3.66 3.68
C SER A 121 12.30 -3.72 2.51
N MET A 122 13.57 -3.37 2.72
CA MET A 122 14.60 -3.45 1.69
C MET A 122 14.82 -4.89 1.21
N VAL A 123 14.94 -5.83 2.14
CA VAL A 123 15.08 -7.26 1.80
C VAL A 123 13.87 -7.75 1.01
N LEU A 124 12.66 -7.39 1.47
CA LEU A 124 11.42 -7.77 0.81
C LEU A 124 11.31 -7.18 -0.60
N ALA A 125 11.71 -5.91 -0.77
CA ALA A 125 11.74 -5.25 -2.08
C ALA A 125 12.71 -5.94 -3.05
N VAL A 126 13.92 -6.27 -2.60
CA VAL A 126 14.91 -6.99 -3.42
C VAL A 126 14.42 -8.38 -3.82
N ILE A 127 13.86 -9.14 -2.87
CA ILE A 127 13.28 -10.46 -3.16
C ILE A 127 12.14 -10.33 -4.18
N SER A 128 11.24 -9.37 -4.00
CA SER A 128 10.13 -9.12 -4.91
C SER A 128 10.62 -8.75 -6.31
N ALA A 129 11.62 -7.89 -6.42
CA ALA A 129 12.19 -7.50 -7.71
C ALA A 129 12.82 -8.71 -8.45
N ILE A 130 13.56 -9.56 -7.72
CA ILE A 130 14.15 -10.80 -8.29
C ILE A 130 13.04 -11.75 -8.76
N LEU A 131 12.00 -11.96 -7.94
CA LEU A 131 10.89 -12.84 -8.30
C LEU A 131 10.14 -12.34 -9.53
N ILE A 132 9.85 -11.04 -9.60
CA ILE A 132 9.22 -10.41 -10.76
C ILE A 132 10.07 -10.62 -12.01
N TYR A 133 11.38 -10.37 -11.91
CA TYR A 133 12.29 -10.52 -13.04
C TYR A 133 12.33 -11.97 -13.55
N LEU A 134 12.40 -12.95 -12.65
CA LEU A 134 12.42 -14.36 -13.01
C LEU A 134 11.08 -14.85 -13.59
N LEU A 135 9.97 -14.36 -13.07
CA LEU A 135 8.62 -14.78 -13.46
C LEU A 135 8.02 -13.96 -14.61
N ARG A 136 8.67 -12.90 -15.07
CA ARG A 136 8.16 -11.96 -16.08
C ARG A 136 7.57 -12.62 -17.33
N GLY A 137 8.16 -13.74 -17.76
CA GLY A 137 7.68 -14.48 -18.95
C GLY A 137 6.38 -15.25 -18.74
N LYS A 138 5.99 -15.48 -17.46
CA LYS A 138 4.78 -16.23 -17.09
C LYS A 138 3.66 -15.33 -16.56
N ILE A 139 3.96 -14.09 -16.25
CA ILE A 139 3.01 -13.16 -15.62
C ILE A 139 1.82 -12.89 -16.53
N GLY A 140 2.04 -12.56 -17.79
CA GLY A 140 0.95 -12.34 -18.74
C GLY A 140 0.05 -13.58 -18.88
N LEU A 141 0.63 -14.77 -18.85
CA LEU A 141 -0.13 -16.04 -18.95
C LEU A 141 -1.03 -16.27 -17.72
N LEU A 142 -0.62 -15.83 -16.52
CA LEU A 142 -1.44 -15.92 -15.31
C LEU A 142 -2.74 -15.11 -15.44
N PHE A 143 -2.71 -14.03 -16.21
CA PHE A 143 -3.88 -13.18 -16.48
C PHE A 143 -4.65 -13.59 -17.74
N GLY A 144 -4.28 -14.71 -18.39
CA GLY A 144 -4.92 -15.15 -19.63
C GLY A 144 -4.76 -14.15 -20.78
N SER A 145 -3.67 -13.37 -20.78
CA SER A 145 -3.42 -12.34 -21.78
C SER A 145 -3.05 -12.93 -23.15
N SER A 146 -3.31 -12.17 -24.24
CA SER A 146 -2.85 -12.51 -25.58
C SER A 146 -1.32 -12.56 -25.67
N ALA A 147 -0.78 -13.18 -26.71
CA ALA A 147 0.65 -13.26 -26.94
C ALA A 147 1.30 -11.87 -27.06
N GLU A 148 0.59 -10.92 -27.66
CA GLU A 148 1.03 -9.52 -27.83
C GLU A 148 1.11 -8.79 -26.49
N VAL A 149 0.07 -8.88 -25.66
CA VAL A 149 0.08 -8.30 -24.29
C VAL A 149 1.17 -8.93 -23.44
N ASN A 150 1.38 -10.26 -23.54
CA ASN A 150 2.45 -10.92 -22.79
C ASN A 150 3.84 -10.45 -23.24
N ALA A 151 4.06 -10.23 -24.52
CA ALA A 151 5.30 -9.64 -25.06
C ALA A 151 5.51 -8.21 -24.51
N GLY A 152 4.46 -7.41 -24.43
CA GLY A 152 4.47 -6.09 -23.81
C GLY A 152 4.85 -6.16 -22.32
N VAL A 153 4.27 -7.08 -21.56
CA VAL A 153 4.59 -7.29 -20.14
C VAL A 153 6.06 -7.63 -19.94
N ILE A 154 6.61 -8.58 -20.74
CA ILE A 154 8.03 -8.98 -20.65
C ILE A 154 8.96 -7.80 -20.88
N LYS A 155 8.62 -6.92 -21.83
CA LYS A 155 9.45 -5.76 -22.22
C LYS A 155 9.39 -4.64 -21.18
N VAL A 156 8.22 -4.33 -20.66
CA VAL A 156 7.96 -3.12 -19.86
C VAL A 156 8.13 -3.38 -18.35
N MET A 157 7.80 -4.60 -17.90
CA MET A 157 7.80 -4.95 -16.47
C MET A 157 9.12 -4.69 -15.74
N PRO A 158 10.32 -5.01 -16.29
CA PRO A 158 11.57 -4.75 -15.59
C PRO A 158 11.79 -3.26 -15.30
N ILE A 159 11.35 -2.39 -16.21
CA ILE A 159 11.51 -0.94 -16.08
C ILE A 159 10.54 -0.42 -15.00
N LEU A 160 9.26 -0.82 -15.07
CA LEU A 160 8.26 -0.37 -14.12
C LEU A 160 8.49 -0.93 -12.71
N SER A 161 8.99 -2.17 -12.58
CA SER A 161 9.31 -2.73 -11.27
C SER A 161 10.42 -1.95 -10.56
N LEU A 162 11.44 -1.49 -11.29
CA LEU A 162 12.52 -0.66 -10.72
C LEU A 162 12.06 0.74 -10.29
N ILE A 163 11.03 1.27 -10.92
CA ILE A 163 10.50 2.61 -10.60
C ILE A 163 9.58 2.57 -9.38
N HIS A 164 8.83 1.47 -9.17
CA HIS A 164 7.76 1.39 -8.18
C HIS A 164 8.12 0.57 -6.92
N ILE A 165 9.27 -0.10 -6.91
CA ILE A 165 9.81 -0.85 -5.76
C ILE A 165 10.98 -0.09 -5.14
#